data_fa9630cec0a46783e009adfef06c5e3d
#
_entry.id   fa9630cec0a46783e009adfef06c5e3d
#
_cell.length_a   1.000
_cell.length_b   1.000
_cell.length_c   1.000
_cell.angle_alpha   90.00
_cell.angle_beta   90.00
_cell.angle_gamma   90.00
#
_symmetry.space_group_name_H-M   'P 1'
#
loop_
_entity.id
_entity.type
_entity.pdbx_description
1 polymer ?
#
loop_
_entity_poly.entity_id
_entity_poly.type
_entity_poly.pdbx_seq_one_letter_code
_entity_poly.pdbx_strand_id
1 'polypeptide(L)'
;RPPSRGGLVNWGSMRAQARAALERIGLNVSPDRLVGSLSTAHQQLVEIARALSMDARVLILDEPTAALTRKESGQLFEVMDDLKTKGVAMVFISHHLDEIPRVGDDVSVLRDGTLVGEVPARTSERELVTMMVGRDIDDQFPRHRGEVGEVLLSVTGLSRERAFQDVGFDLHAGEVLGLAGLVGAGRTEVLRAIAGADKYDSGTVRVRGKELPKGKI
;
A
#
# COMPACT_ATOMS: atom_id res chain seq x y z
N ARG A 1 15.68 -21.78 -20.16
CA ARG A 1 16.41 -21.42 -21.41
C ARG A 1 15.39 -21.13 -22.49
N PRO A 2 15.64 -20.16 -23.42
CA PRO A 2 14.73 -19.90 -24.51
C PRO A 2 14.62 -21.13 -25.42
N PRO A 3 13.41 -21.45 -25.95
CA PRO A 3 13.24 -22.54 -26.89
C PRO A 3 14.11 -22.28 -28.13
N SER A 4 14.99 -23.22 -28.45
CA SER A 4 15.94 -23.10 -29.57
C SER A 4 15.84 -24.31 -30.48
N ARG A 5 16.09 -24.08 -31.78
CA ARG A 5 16.19 -25.13 -32.79
C ARG A 5 17.44 -24.85 -33.63
N GLY A 6 18.39 -25.80 -33.65
CA GLY A 6 19.66 -25.62 -34.35
C GLY A 6 20.52 -24.44 -33.89
N GLY A 7 20.49 -24.09 -32.60
CA GLY A 7 21.25 -22.97 -32.02
C GLY A 7 20.59 -21.58 -32.18
N LEU A 8 19.49 -21.46 -32.91
CA LEU A 8 18.73 -20.22 -33.09
C LEU A 8 17.50 -20.19 -32.17
N VAL A 9 17.20 -19.02 -31.59
CA VAL A 9 16.03 -18.82 -30.75
C VAL A 9 14.75 -18.93 -31.56
N ASN A 10 13.84 -19.80 -31.15
CA ASN A 10 12.51 -19.91 -31.76
C ASN A 10 11.55 -18.88 -31.16
N TRP A 11 11.51 -17.69 -31.71
CA TRP A 11 10.68 -16.57 -31.25
C TRP A 11 9.16 -16.89 -31.26
N GLY A 12 8.69 -17.68 -32.24
CA GLY A 12 7.28 -18.10 -32.32
C GLY A 12 6.89 -18.97 -31.10
N SER A 13 7.71 -19.98 -30.79
CA SER A 13 7.50 -20.83 -29.63
C SER A 13 7.61 -20.05 -28.32
N MET A 14 8.56 -19.11 -28.23
CA MET A 14 8.75 -18.28 -27.05
C MET A 14 7.52 -17.39 -26.78
N ARG A 15 6.97 -16.75 -27.83
CA ARG A 15 5.74 -15.94 -27.71
C ARG A 15 4.53 -16.79 -27.32
N ALA A 16 4.40 -17.98 -27.88
CA ALA A 16 3.30 -18.89 -27.53
C ALA A 16 3.38 -19.31 -26.04
N GLN A 17 4.57 -19.68 -25.55
CA GLN A 17 4.78 -20.04 -24.15
C GLN A 17 4.52 -18.83 -23.22
N ALA A 18 5.00 -17.65 -23.58
CA ALA A 18 4.74 -16.43 -22.79
C ALA A 18 3.25 -16.11 -22.73
N ARG A 19 2.53 -16.22 -23.86
CA ARG A 19 1.08 -16.01 -23.90
C ARG A 19 0.35 -17.00 -23.00
N ALA A 20 0.66 -18.29 -23.09
CA ALA A 20 0.06 -19.30 -22.24
C ALA A 20 0.34 -19.07 -20.74
N ALA A 21 1.54 -18.60 -20.38
CA ALA A 21 1.87 -18.25 -19.00
C ALA A 21 1.08 -17.05 -18.50
N LEU A 22 0.91 -16.01 -19.32
CA LEU A 22 0.11 -14.81 -18.98
C LEU A 22 -1.39 -15.15 -18.86
N GLU A 23 -1.91 -16.00 -19.75
CA GLU A 23 -3.31 -16.46 -19.70
C GLU A 23 -3.61 -17.28 -18.43
N ARG A 24 -2.64 -18.07 -17.94
CA ARG A 24 -2.79 -18.83 -16.68
C ARG A 24 -3.08 -17.98 -15.45
N ILE A 25 -2.65 -16.72 -15.47
CA ILE A 25 -2.85 -15.75 -14.38
C ILE A 25 -3.86 -14.65 -14.75
N GLY A 26 -4.59 -14.82 -15.85
CA GLY A 26 -5.60 -13.85 -16.29
C GLY A 26 -5.05 -12.49 -16.78
N LEU A 27 -3.74 -12.40 -17.06
CA LEU A 27 -3.10 -11.16 -17.49
C LEU A 27 -3.16 -10.99 -19.03
N ASN A 28 -4.02 -10.10 -19.51
CA ASN A 28 -4.20 -9.83 -20.93
C ASN A 28 -3.25 -8.72 -21.42
N VAL A 29 -1.98 -9.06 -21.63
CA VAL A 29 -0.98 -8.18 -22.22
C VAL A 29 -0.25 -8.87 -23.36
N SER A 30 0.23 -8.10 -24.34
CA SER A 30 1.03 -8.65 -25.45
C SER A 30 2.36 -9.19 -24.95
N PRO A 31 2.77 -10.42 -25.32
CA PRO A 31 4.10 -10.96 -25.00
C PRO A 31 5.28 -10.12 -25.50
N ASP A 32 5.06 -9.26 -26.49
CA ASP A 32 6.07 -8.37 -27.06
C ASP A 32 6.16 -7.01 -26.34
N ARG A 33 5.28 -6.76 -25.34
CA ARG A 33 5.30 -5.51 -24.60
C ARG A 33 6.46 -5.48 -23.61
N LEU A 34 7.14 -4.34 -23.52
CA LEU A 34 8.22 -4.15 -22.56
C LEU A 34 7.66 -4.15 -21.14
N VAL A 35 8.20 -4.97 -20.24
CA VAL A 35 7.77 -5.08 -18.84
C VAL A 35 7.83 -3.73 -18.14
N GLY A 36 8.88 -2.92 -18.35
CA GLY A 36 9.01 -1.59 -17.76
C GLY A 36 7.94 -0.57 -18.20
N SER A 37 7.12 -0.87 -19.23
CA SER A 37 5.98 -0.03 -19.64
C SER A 37 4.65 -0.46 -18.99
N LEU A 38 4.66 -1.50 -18.18
CA LEU A 38 3.50 -2.00 -17.43
C LEU A 38 3.36 -1.27 -16.10
N SER A 39 2.14 -1.28 -15.54
CA SER A 39 1.96 -0.86 -14.14
C SER A 39 2.70 -1.81 -13.20
N THR A 40 3.03 -1.35 -12.00
CA THR A 40 3.73 -2.14 -10.97
C THR A 40 3.00 -3.47 -10.70
N ALA A 41 1.66 -3.44 -10.62
CA ALA A 41 0.84 -4.63 -10.47
C ALA A 41 1.03 -5.63 -11.61
N HIS A 42 1.00 -5.16 -12.86
CA HIS A 42 1.21 -6.03 -14.01
C HIS A 42 2.64 -6.57 -14.08
N GLN A 43 3.65 -5.81 -13.64
CA GLN A 43 5.03 -6.30 -13.53
C GLN A 43 5.12 -7.46 -12.54
N GLN A 44 4.48 -7.31 -11.37
CA GLN A 44 4.40 -8.36 -10.35
C GLN A 44 3.74 -9.63 -10.87
N LEU A 45 2.60 -9.48 -11.58
CA LEU A 45 1.92 -10.60 -12.19
C LEU A 45 2.79 -11.29 -13.27
N VAL A 46 3.57 -10.53 -14.06
CA VAL A 46 4.52 -11.11 -15.03
C VAL A 46 5.60 -11.94 -14.34
N GLU A 47 6.09 -11.54 -13.17
CA GLU A 47 7.06 -12.34 -12.40
C GLU A 47 6.43 -13.65 -11.91
N ILE A 48 5.20 -13.62 -11.45
CA ILE A 48 4.46 -14.84 -11.07
C ILE A 48 4.26 -15.75 -12.31
N ALA A 49 3.84 -15.19 -13.45
CA ALA A 49 3.71 -15.96 -14.71
C ALA A 49 5.02 -16.62 -15.12
N ARG A 50 6.14 -15.90 -14.95
CA ARG A 50 7.48 -16.42 -15.23
C ARG A 50 7.83 -17.59 -14.31
N ALA A 51 7.58 -17.48 -13.00
CA ALA A 51 7.83 -18.56 -12.05
C ALA A 51 7.00 -19.80 -12.40
N LEU A 52 5.71 -19.62 -12.72
CA LEU A 52 4.81 -20.70 -13.12
C LEU A 52 5.19 -21.35 -14.48
N SER A 53 5.81 -20.60 -15.39
CA SER A 53 6.32 -21.16 -16.65
C SER A 53 7.50 -22.12 -16.46
N MET A 54 8.08 -22.15 -15.27
CA MET A 54 9.13 -23.09 -14.86
C MET A 54 8.59 -24.26 -14.00
N ASP A 55 7.27 -24.50 -14.03
CA ASP A 55 6.57 -25.50 -13.23
C ASP A 55 6.82 -25.35 -11.71
N ALA A 56 6.95 -24.12 -11.24
CA ALA A 56 7.11 -23.83 -9.84
C ALA A 56 5.90 -24.37 -9.06
N ARG A 57 6.17 -25.19 -8.04
CA ARG A 57 5.18 -25.71 -7.10
C ARG A 57 5.14 -24.92 -5.79
N VAL A 58 6.16 -24.11 -5.57
CA VAL A 58 6.29 -23.22 -4.41
C VAL A 58 6.63 -21.82 -4.92
N LEU A 59 5.89 -20.83 -4.48
CA LEU A 59 6.15 -19.42 -4.73
C LEU A 59 6.49 -18.73 -3.41
N ILE A 60 7.50 -17.87 -3.44
CA ILE A 60 7.83 -16.96 -2.34
C ILE A 60 7.52 -15.54 -2.82
N LEU A 61 6.62 -14.87 -2.13
CA LEU A 61 6.14 -13.54 -2.43
C LEU A 61 6.54 -12.62 -1.27
N ASP A 62 7.56 -11.80 -1.51
CA ASP A 62 8.09 -10.86 -0.51
C ASP A 62 7.53 -9.47 -0.77
N GLU A 63 6.69 -8.98 0.15
CA GLU A 63 5.99 -7.67 0.09
C GLU A 63 5.31 -7.39 -1.26
N PRO A 64 4.55 -8.35 -1.85
CA PRO A 64 4.10 -8.21 -3.23
C PRO A 64 3.04 -7.10 -3.42
N THR A 65 2.49 -6.57 -2.34
CA THR A 65 1.43 -5.54 -2.32
C THR A 65 1.94 -4.15 -1.99
N ALA A 66 3.20 -4.00 -1.55
CA ALA A 66 3.74 -2.75 -1.02
C ALA A 66 3.62 -1.52 -1.96
N ALA A 67 3.65 -1.74 -3.27
CA ALA A 67 3.54 -0.68 -4.28
C ALA A 67 2.21 -0.72 -5.06
N LEU A 68 1.23 -1.52 -4.61
CA LEU A 68 -0.04 -1.73 -5.28
C LEU A 68 -1.16 -0.87 -4.69
N THR A 69 -2.11 -0.49 -5.53
CA THR A 69 -3.39 0.05 -5.07
C THR A 69 -4.25 -1.09 -4.51
N ARG A 70 -5.25 -0.77 -3.68
CA ARG A 70 -6.21 -1.79 -3.15
C ARG A 70 -6.86 -2.63 -4.26
N LYS A 71 -7.17 -2.02 -5.40
CA LYS A 71 -7.75 -2.74 -6.54
C LYS A 71 -6.74 -3.74 -7.14
N GLU A 72 -5.49 -3.35 -7.26
CA GLU A 72 -4.42 -4.19 -7.80
C GLU A 72 -4.05 -5.32 -6.84
N SER A 73 -4.00 -5.04 -5.52
CA SER A 73 -3.82 -6.10 -4.51
C SER A 73 -4.97 -7.12 -4.56
N GLY A 74 -6.21 -6.67 -4.75
CA GLY A 74 -7.36 -7.56 -4.96
C GLY A 74 -7.17 -8.49 -6.14
N GLN A 75 -6.69 -7.99 -7.29
CA GLN A 75 -6.39 -8.81 -8.47
C GLN A 75 -5.27 -9.83 -8.21
N LEU A 76 -4.23 -9.43 -7.49
CA LEU A 76 -3.16 -10.34 -7.08
C LEU A 76 -3.72 -11.47 -6.20
N PHE A 77 -4.57 -11.15 -5.22
CA PHE A 77 -5.17 -12.16 -4.34
C PHE A 77 -6.08 -13.14 -5.09
N GLU A 78 -6.84 -12.68 -6.09
CA GLU A 78 -7.63 -13.58 -6.97
C GLU A 78 -6.72 -14.56 -7.72
N VAL A 79 -5.58 -14.10 -8.23
CA VAL A 79 -4.58 -14.98 -8.85
C VAL A 79 -4.00 -15.97 -7.86
N MET A 80 -3.69 -15.54 -6.62
CA MET A 80 -3.19 -16.42 -5.57
C MET A 80 -4.22 -17.49 -5.19
N ASP A 81 -5.50 -17.13 -5.06
CA ASP A 81 -6.59 -18.09 -4.81
C ASP A 81 -6.67 -19.14 -5.93
N ASP A 82 -6.61 -18.74 -7.19
CA ASP A 82 -6.59 -19.65 -8.34
C ASP A 82 -5.38 -20.60 -8.32
N LEU A 83 -4.19 -20.07 -7.99
CA LEU A 83 -2.98 -20.88 -7.86
C LEU A 83 -3.06 -21.89 -6.71
N LYS A 84 -3.65 -21.49 -5.58
CA LYS A 84 -3.91 -22.37 -4.44
C LYS A 84 -4.81 -23.52 -4.83
N THR A 85 -5.88 -23.27 -5.60
CA THR A 85 -6.77 -24.35 -6.11
C THR A 85 -6.05 -25.31 -7.05
N LYS A 86 -5.00 -24.84 -7.73
CA LYS A 86 -4.13 -25.65 -8.63
C LYS A 86 -3.00 -26.39 -7.88
N GLY A 87 -2.97 -26.30 -6.55
CA GLY A 87 -1.99 -26.99 -5.69
C GLY A 87 -0.62 -26.34 -5.61
N VAL A 88 -0.50 -25.05 -5.95
CA VAL A 88 0.74 -24.28 -5.75
C VAL A 88 0.79 -23.85 -4.27
N ALA A 89 1.87 -24.22 -3.57
CA ALA A 89 2.14 -23.73 -2.23
C ALA A 89 2.76 -22.32 -2.30
N MET A 90 2.39 -21.47 -1.35
CA MET A 90 2.88 -20.08 -1.34
C MET A 90 3.37 -19.67 0.05
N VAL A 91 4.50 -18.96 0.09
CA VAL A 91 4.97 -18.19 1.25
C VAL A 91 4.75 -16.74 0.93
N PHE A 92 3.89 -16.09 1.71
CA PHE A 92 3.53 -14.68 1.54
C PHE A 92 4.10 -13.89 2.71
N ILE A 93 4.97 -12.92 2.42
CA ILE A 93 5.56 -12.04 3.42
C ILE A 93 4.92 -10.67 3.26
N SER A 94 4.34 -10.14 4.32
CA SER A 94 3.75 -8.79 4.35
C SER A 94 3.84 -8.19 5.75
N HIS A 95 3.95 -6.87 5.81
CA HIS A 95 3.74 -6.08 7.02
C HIS A 95 2.31 -5.49 7.10
N HIS A 96 1.51 -5.70 6.07
CA HIS A 96 0.08 -5.36 6.04
C HIS A 96 -0.74 -6.48 6.69
N LEU A 97 -1.00 -6.35 8.00
CA LEU A 97 -1.64 -7.40 8.78
C LEU A 97 -3.09 -7.67 8.37
N ASP A 98 -3.76 -6.68 7.77
CA ASP A 98 -5.11 -6.80 7.22
C ASP A 98 -5.18 -7.71 5.98
N GLU A 99 -4.05 -7.95 5.30
CA GLU A 99 -3.97 -8.85 4.14
C GLU A 99 -3.86 -10.33 4.56
N ILE A 100 -3.28 -10.60 5.72
CA ILE A 100 -2.97 -11.96 6.18
C ILE A 100 -4.22 -12.85 6.26
N PRO A 101 -5.34 -12.43 6.88
CA PRO A 101 -6.55 -13.24 6.93
C PRO A 101 -7.18 -13.49 5.56
N ARG A 102 -6.85 -12.66 4.57
CA ARG A 102 -7.38 -12.78 3.20
C ARG A 102 -6.69 -13.87 2.39
N VAL A 103 -5.38 -14.06 2.59
CA VAL A 103 -4.56 -14.94 1.72
C VAL A 103 -3.98 -16.14 2.45
N GLY A 104 -3.68 -16.03 3.75
CA GLY A 104 -3.00 -17.04 4.53
C GLY A 104 -3.92 -18.13 5.07
N ASP A 105 -3.34 -19.28 5.36
CA ASP A 105 -3.95 -20.34 6.17
C ASP A 105 -3.38 -20.26 7.59
N ASP A 106 -2.04 -20.22 7.70
CA ASP A 106 -1.29 -20.09 8.94
C ASP A 106 -0.26 -18.97 8.84
N VAL A 107 0.14 -18.44 9.98
CA VAL A 107 1.13 -17.34 10.10
C VAL A 107 2.27 -17.76 11.00
N SER A 108 3.47 -17.71 10.47
CA SER A 108 4.71 -17.81 11.25
C SER A 108 5.20 -16.42 11.59
N VAL A 109 5.21 -16.05 12.86
CA VAL A 109 5.65 -14.73 13.33
C VAL A 109 7.14 -14.76 13.65
N LEU A 110 7.91 -13.91 12.96
CA LEU A 110 9.35 -13.74 13.20
C LEU A 110 9.61 -12.41 13.91
N ARG A 111 10.55 -12.44 14.87
CA ARG A 111 11.07 -11.26 15.55
C ARG A 111 12.57 -11.43 15.77
N ASP A 112 13.36 -10.44 15.37
CA ASP A 112 14.83 -10.42 15.50
C ASP A 112 15.49 -11.70 14.92
N GLY A 113 14.95 -12.19 13.79
CA GLY A 113 15.43 -13.40 13.12
C GLY A 113 15.05 -14.72 13.77
N THR A 114 14.21 -14.69 14.81
CA THR A 114 13.76 -15.88 15.56
C THR A 114 12.26 -16.09 15.36
N LEU A 115 11.85 -17.37 15.16
CA LEU A 115 10.44 -17.75 15.15
C LEU A 115 9.85 -17.59 16.55
N VAL A 116 8.88 -16.69 16.69
CA VAL A 116 8.19 -16.42 17.97
C VAL A 116 7.01 -17.37 18.18
N GLY A 117 6.33 -17.74 17.09
CA GLY A 117 5.21 -18.67 17.14
C GLY A 117 4.53 -18.83 15.79
N GLU A 118 3.64 -19.83 15.74
CA GLU A 118 2.78 -20.11 14.58
C GLU A 118 1.33 -20.06 15.03
N VAL A 119 0.51 -19.34 14.29
CA VAL A 119 -0.91 -19.14 14.60
C VAL A 119 -1.75 -19.15 13.32
N PRO A 120 -3.06 -19.49 13.40
CA PRO A 120 -3.95 -19.40 12.25
C PRO A 120 -4.01 -17.98 11.69
N ALA A 121 -4.13 -17.82 10.36
CA ALA A 121 -4.20 -16.50 9.72
C ALA A 121 -5.37 -15.63 10.20
N ARG A 122 -6.42 -16.23 10.78
CA ARG A 122 -7.56 -15.53 11.39
C ARG A 122 -7.28 -14.93 12.78
N THR A 123 -6.07 -15.11 13.31
CA THR A 123 -5.64 -14.49 14.57
C THR A 123 -5.78 -12.97 14.49
N SER A 124 -6.18 -12.35 15.59
CA SER A 124 -6.41 -10.91 15.61
C SER A 124 -5.13 -10.12 15.32
N GLU A 125 -5.27 -8.98 14.62
CA GLU A 125 -4.15 -8.09 14.33
C GLU A 125 -3.41 -7.67 15.61
N ARG A 126 -4.15 -7.38 16.69
CA ARG A 126 -3.56 -7.03 17.98
C ARG A 126 -2.64 -8.13 18.53
N GLU A 127 -3.06 -9.38 18.43
CA GLU A 127 -2.27 -10.53 18.89
C GLU A 127 -1.01 -10.72 18.03
N LEU A 128 -1.15 -10.61 16.70
CA LEU A 128 -0.01 -10.65 15.78
C LEU A 128 1.00 -9.55 16.09
N VAL A 129 0.55 -8.30 16.30
CA VAL A 129 1.43 -7.19 16.68
C VAL A 129 2.10 -7.44 18.03
N THR A 130 1.36 -7.95 19.02
CA THR A 130 1.94 -8.30 20.34
C THR A 130 3.06 -9.35 20.19
N MET A 131 2.86 -10.36 19.35
CA MET A 131 3.91 -11.35 19.05
C MET A 131 5.12 -10.73 18.34
N MET A 132 4.89 -9.86 17.36
CA MET A 132 5.95 -9.19 16.59
C MET A 132 6.79 -8.24 17.45
N VAL A 133 6.15 -7.48 18.34
CA VAL A 133 6.79 -6.44 19.16
C VAL A 133 7.26 -7.00 20.51
N GLY A 134 6.60 -8.03 21.03
CA GLY A 134 6.93 -8.67 22.32
C GLY A 134 6.40 -7.97 23.55
N ARG A 135 5.52 -6.97 23.39
CA ARG A 135 4.83 -6.25 24.47
C ARG A 135 3.46 -5.77 23.99
N ASP A 136 2.55 -5.51 24.91
CA ASP A 136 1.20 -5.04 24.56
C ASP A 136 1.27 -3.63 23.93
N ILE A 137 0.43 -3.39 22.90
CA ILE A 137 0.40 -2.12 22.14
C ILE A 137 0.01 -0.95 23.06
N ASP A 138 -0.81 -1.20 24.07
CA ASP A 138 -1.27 -0.17 24.99
C ASP A 138 -0.12 0.50 25.77
N ASP A 139 1.04 -0.18 25.93
CA ASP A 139 2.25 0.37 26.53
C ASP A 139 3.10 1.22 25.55
N GLN A 140 2.89 1.08 24.23
CA GLN A 140 3.70 1.80 23.23
C GLN A 140 3.26 3.24 22.98
N PHE A 141 1.98 3.51 23.17
CA PHE A 141 1.40 4.84 22.96
C PHE A 141 0.62 5.29 24.19
N PRO A 142 1.31 5.63 25.30
CA PRO A 142 0.63 6.26 26.40
C PRO A 142 -0.04 7.54 25.87
N ARG A 143 -1.36 7.52 25.81
CA ARG A 143 -2.14 8.70 25.44
C ARG A 143 -2.00 9.72 26.55
N HIS A 144 -0.88 10.44 26.58
CA HIS A 144 -0.81 11.69 27.33
C HIS A 144 -1.76 12.68 26.64
N ARG A 145 -3.02 12.64 27.03
CA ARG A 145 -3.90 13.79 26.82
C ARG A 145 -3.39 14.86 27.79
N GLY A 146 -2.41 15.65 27.30
CA GLY A 146 -2.08 16.90 27.97
C GLY A 146 -3.34 17.78 28.04
N GLU A 147 -3.39 18.68 28.98
CA GLU A 147 -4.43 19.72 28.98
C GLU A 147 -4.40 20.44 27.65
N VAL A 148 -5.59 20.59 27.04
CA VAL A 148 -5.73 21.31 25.77
C VAL A 148 -5.32 22.77 26.04
N GLY A 149 -4.20 23.18 25.42
CA GLY A 149 -3.66 24.51 25.60
C GLY A 149 -4.39 25.59 24.78
N GLU A 150 -3.80 26.76 24.65
CA GLU A 150 -4.35 27.85 23.85
C GLU A 150 -4.38 27.50 22.36
N VAL A 151 -5.29 28.12 21.60
CA VAL A 151 -5.36 27.97 20.14
C VAL A 151 -4.13 28.62 19.48
N LEU A 152 -3.30 27.82 18.82
CA LEU A 152 -2.11 28.30 18.11
C LEU A 152 -2.37 28.54 16.62
N LEU A 153 -3.21 27.73 16.00
CA LEU A 153 -3.61 27.87 14.59
C LEU A 153 -5.12 27.80 14.50
N SER A 154 -5.74 28.76 13.82
CA SER A 154 -7.15 28.74 13.48
C SER A 154 -7.31 28.86 11.96
N VAL A 155 -8.03 27.92 11.38
CA VAL A 155 -8.38 27.89 9.95
C VAL A 155 -9.88 28.00 9.85
N THR A 156 -10.39 28.97 9.08
CA THR A 156 -11.83 29.21 8.96
C THR A 156 -12.23 29.39 7.51
N GLY A 157 -13.15 28.53 7.04
CA GLY A 157 -13.78 28.63 5.71
C GLY A 157 -12.79 28.57 4.54
N LEU A 158 -11.63 27.89 4.73
CA LEU A 158 -10.57 27.85 3.73
C LEU A 158 -11.04 27.08 2.50
N SER A 159 -10.98 27.74 1.32
CA SER A 159 -11.43 27.14 0.07
C SER A 159 -10.49 27.47 -1.08
N ARG A 160 -10.32 26.51 -1.98
CA ARG A 160 -9.61 26.65 -3.25
C ARG A 160 -10.33 25.86 -4.34
N GLU A 161 -10.66 26.51 -5.44
CA GLU A 161 -11.35 25.89 -6.55
C GLU A 161 -10.66 24.57 -7.00
N ARG A 162 -11.44 23.52 -7.17
CA ARG A 162 -11.02 22.18 -7.60
C ARG A 162 -10.02 21.46 -6.68
N ALA A 163 -9.75 21.98 -5.49
CA ALA A 163 -8.82 21.37 -4.55
C ALA A 163 -9.49 21.02 -3.20
N PHE A 164 -10.12 22.00 -2.54
CA PHE A 164 -10.83 21.78 -1.27
C PHE A 164 -11.84 22.92 -1.03
N GLN A 165 -12.85 22.66 -0.20
CA GLN A 165 -13.93 23.61 0.07
C GLN A 165 -14.28 23.63 1.55
N ASP A 166 -14.46 24.85 2.09
CA ASP A 166 -14.97 25.13 3.44
C ASP A 166 -14.25 24.37 4.57
N VAL A 167 -12.91 24.33 4.50
CA VAL A 167 -12.10 23.66 5.51
C VAL A 167 -11.91 24.57 6.71
N GLY A 168 -12.27 24.08 7.91
CA GLY A 168 -12.10 24.80 9.16
C GLY A 168 -11.71 23.87 10.30
N PHE A 169 -10.76 24.31 11.12
CA PHE A 169 -10.33 23.66 12.36
C PHE A 169 -9.47 24.59 13.20
N ASP A 170 -9.39 24.30 14.47
CA ASP A 170 -8.43 24.89 15.40
C ASP A 170 -7.41 23.84 15.83
N LEU A 171 -6.16 24.28 16.05
CA LEU A 171 -5.07 23.47 16.58
C LEU A 171 -4.53 24.12 17.83
N HIS A 172 -4.46 23.36 18.91
CA HIS A 172 -4.08 23.84 20.23
C HIS A 172 -2.61 23.53 20.56
N ALA A 173 -2.08 24.23 21.52
CA ALA A 173 -0.74 23.95 22.06
C ALA A 173 -0.69 22.51 22.62
N GLY A 174 0.32 21.75 22.22
CA GLY A 174 0.50 20.36 22.62
C GLY A 174 -0.40 19.32 21.91
N GLU A 175 -1.22 19.78 20.96
CA GLU A 175 -2.09 18.92 20.15
C GLU A 175 -1.41 18.44 18.88
N VAL A 176 -1.69 17.20 18.47
CA VAL A 176 -1.40 16.66 17.14
C VAL A 176 -2.73 16.38 16.44
N LEU A 177 -3.07 17.22 15.45
CA LEU A 177 -4.27 17.07 14.63
C LEU A 177 -3.96 16.23 13.40
N GLY A 178 -4.63 15.10 13.23
CA GLY A 178 -4.53 14.23 12.06
C GLY A 178 -5.52 14.63 10.95
N LEU A 179 -5.04 14.86 9.72
CA LEU A 179 -5.88 15.03 8.54
C LEU A 179 -5.96 13.72 7.77
N ALA A 180 -7.10 13.03 7.85
CA ALA A 180 -7.34 11.77 7.16
C ALA A 180 -8.18 11.95 5.88
N GLY A 181 -8.06 11.02 4.93
CA GLY A 181 -8.85 11.02 3.69
C GLY A 181 -8.22 10.12 2.62
N LEU A 182 -8.97 9.82 1.56
CA LEU A 182 -8.49 9.04 0.42
C LEU A 182 -7.50 9.83 -0.45
N VAL A 183 -6.78 9.15 -1.35
CA VAL A 183 -5.93 9.79 -2.37
C VAL A 183 -6.79 10.76 -3.19
N GLY A 184 -6.32 12.01 -3.34
CA GLY A 184 -7.06 13.08 -4.03
C GLY A 184 -8.05 13.86 -3.14
N ALA A 185 -8.12 13.59 -1.82
CA ALA A 185 -9.01 14.32 -0.90
C ALA A 185 -8.56 15.76 -0.56
N GLY A 186 -7.52 16.28 -1.19
CA GLY A 186 -7.09 17.68 -1.00
C GLY A 186 -6.26 17.97 0.25
N ARG A 187 -5.85 16.95 1.02
CA ARG A 187 -5.10 17.15 2.28
C ARG A 187 -3.79 17.91 2.10
N THR A 188 -3.01 17.50 1.11
CA THR A 188 -1.73 18.17 0.78
C THR A 188 -1.94 19.60 0.36
N GLU A 189 -2.97 19.87 -0.44
CA GLU A 189 -3.35 21.18 -0.94
C GLU A 189 -3.76 22.10 0.22
N VAL A 190 -4.53 21.60 1.19
CA VAL A 190 -4.89 22.34 2.41
C VAL A 190 -3.64 22.71 3.21
N LEU A 191 -2.73 21.75 3.47
CA LEU A 191 -1.50 22.03 4.23
C LEU A 191 -0.59 23.01 3.51
N ARG A 192 -0.46 22.91 2.19
CA ARG A 192 0.32 23.86 1.37
C ARG A 192 -0.28 25.26 1.39
N ALA A 193 -1.61 25.37 1.38
CA ALA A 193 -2.31 26.65 1.50
C ALA A 193 -2.10 27.29 2.88
N ILE A 194 -2.21 26.51 3.96
CA ILE A 194 -1.96 26.96 5.34
C ILE A 194 -0.52 27.40 5.52
N ALA A 195 0.45 26.64 4.97
CA ALA A 195 1.87 26.96 5.01
C ALA A 195 2.24 28.15 4.10
N GLY A 196 1.31 28.71 3.30
CA GLY A 196 1.57 29.83 2.39
C GLY A 196 2.28 29.44 1.10
N ALA A 197 2.55 28.15 0.86
CA ALA A 197 3.18 27.66 -0.36
C ALA A 197 2.25 27.75 -1.58
N ASP A 198 0.93 27.67 -1.35
CA ASP A 198 -0.10 27.81 -2.38
C ASP A 198 -1.09 28.90 -2.01
N LYS A 199 -1.68 29.56 -3.02
CA LYS A 199 -2.77 30.51 -2.82
C LYS A 199 -4.09 29.76 -2.58
N TYR A 200 -5.01 30.40 -1.87
CA TYR A 200 -6.38 29.94 -1.68
C TYR A 200 -7.36 31.09 -2.00
N ASP A 201 -8.62 30.76 -2.34
CA ASP A 201 -9.57 31.73 -2.85
C ASP A 201 -10.29 32.48 -1.74
N SER A 202 -10.76 31.74 -0.71
CA SER A 202 -11.51 32.30 0.42
C SER A 202 -11.13 31.63 1.74
N GLY A 203 -11.55 32.27 2.83
CA GLY A 203 -11.24 31.85 4.20
C GLY A 203 -10.08 32.60 4.80
N THR A 204 -9.75 32.26 6.05
CA THR A 204 -8.66 32.89 6.82
C THR A 204 -7.84 31.85 7.56
N VAL A 205 -6.54 32.12 7.65
CA VAL A 205 -5.58 31.35 8.47
C VAL A 205 -4.98 32.30 9.49
N ARG A 206 -5.10 31.95 10.78
CA ARG A 206 -4.55 32.76 11.88
C ARG A 206 -3.58 31.93 12.72
N VAL A 207 -2.42 32.48 13.02
CA VAL A 207 -1.45 31.90 13.95
C VAL A 207 -1.33 32.81 15.15
N ARG A 208 -1.60 32.29 16.34
CA ARG A 208 -1.66 33.07 17.61
C ARG A 208 -2.51 34.33 17.45
N GLY A 209 -3.69 34.21 16.84
CA GLY A 209 -4.62 35.31 16.61
C GLY A 209 -4.26 36.27 15.46
N LYS A 210 -3.05 36.19 14.90
CA LYS A 210 -2.63 37.02 13.75
C LYS A 210 -2.96 36.35 12.44
N GLU A 211 -3.68 37.06 11.57
CA GLU A 211 -4.00 36.57 10.23
C GLU A 211 -2.74 36.51 9.36
N LEU A 212 -2.54 35.36 8.71
CA LEU A 212 -1.46 35.20 7.76
C LEU A 212 -1.85 35.76 6.38
N PRO A 213 -0.92 36.39 5.67
CA PRO A 213 -1.17 36.87 4.31
C PRO A 213 -1.36 35.69 3.36
N LYS A 214 -2.32 35.81 2.43
CA LYS A 214 -2.59 34.79 1.42
C LYS A 214 -1.37 34.57 0.52
N GLY A 215 -0.79 33.37 0.56
CA GLY A 215 0.26 32.95 -0.38
C GLY A 215 1.54 33.79 -0.35
N LYS A 216 2.04 34.08 0.83
CA LYS A 216 3.40 34.59 1.06
C LYS A 216 4.07 33.77 2.17
N ILE A 217 5.03 33.00 1.78
CA ILE A 217 6.17 32.60 2.63
C ILE A 217 7.26 33.64 2.42
#